data_dc565a1dbf728982e9ab105864a91854
#
_entry.id   dc565a1dbf728982e9ab105864a91854
#
_cell.length_a   1.000
_cell.length_b   1.000
_cell.length_c   1.000
_cell.angle_alpha   90.00
_cell.angle_beta   90.00
_cell.angle_gamma   90.00
#
_symmetry.space_group_name_H-M   'P 1'
#
loop_
_entity.id
_entity.type
_entity.pdbx_description
1 polymer ?
#
loop_
_entity_poly.entity_id
_entity_poly.type
_entity_poly.pdbx_seq_one_letter_code
_entity_poly.pdbx_strand_id
1 'polypeptide(L)'
;NIASHFFHAGKNYEIAFTHNATTALNMVLKGLLQKGDHVIATAWDHNAVLRPLYQLQRAGVGVDIIGAEAVTGRLRYDDLDRFVTAKTKALGLPMASNVTGNVVRLDEIKEWCRHKGIFLIVDGAQAAGAIPVDLSDEGIGAFCFTGHKSLYGPGGTGGVCIRNDVPIQPYMTGGDGVQSFSKEQPRDFPGLFEAGTANVAGIAGLAAAMAYLQGRGMENIVRKEDELSRIFYDGLKKLDYITVYGDWTRQRVPVISLNVKGIESTTVSDILWQQYEIATRSAFHCAPLMHEALGTARQGTVRFSFSVFTQKNDIHAALDALEKLQKLL
;
A
#
# COMPACT_ATOMS: atom_id res chain seq x y z
N ASN A 1 14.34 16.97 7.72
CA ASN A 1 13.97 15.55 7.74
C ASN A 1 13.82 15.06 6.30
N ILE A 2 14.56 13.99 5.90
CA ILE A 2 14.57 13.51 4.53
C ILE A 2 13.18 12.98 4.08
N ALA A 3 12.41 12.36 4.97
CA ALA A 3 11.07 11.87 4.66
C ALA A 3 10.10 13.02 4.35
N SER A 4 10.19 14.15 5.08
CA SER A 4 9.42 15.36 4.78
C SER A 4 9.75 15.88 3.37
N HIS A 5 11.03 15.93 3.02
CA HIS A 5 11.46 16.35 1.70
C HIS A 5 11.06 15.36 0.61
N PHE A 6 11.19 14.05 0.87
CA PHE A 6 10.87 12.99 -0.09
C PHE A 6 9.39 12.93 -0.45
N PHE A 7 8.51 13.17 0.52
CA PHE A 7 7.06 13.17 0.32
C PHE A 7 6.46 14.57 0.16
N HIS A 8 7.29 15.60 0.01
CA HIS A 8 6.87 17.00 -0.05
C HIS A 8 5.92 17.39 1.09
N ALA A 9 6.13 16.83 2.28
CA ALA A 9 5.31 17.12 3.44
C ALA A 9 5.63 18.54 3.95
N GLY A 10 4.65 19.43 3.87
CA GLY A 10 4.74 20.80 4.34
C GLY A 10 4.78 20.91 5.89
N LYS A 11 4.84 22.12 6.39
CA LYS A 11 4.90 22.42 7.84
C LYS A 11 3.67 21.95 8.65
N ASN A 12 2.59 21.64 7.97
CA ASN A 12 1.35 21.16 8.59
C ASN A 12 1.33 19.63 8.74
N TYR A 13 2.41 18.95 8.36
CA TYR A 13 2.60 17.52 8.62
C TYR A 13 3.66 17.27 9.66
N GLU A 14 3.35 16.36 10.54
CA GLU A 14 4.31 15.72 11.43
C GLU A 14 4.70 14.35 10.90
N ILE A 15 5.94 13.93 11.18
CA ILE A 15 6.44 12.62 10.74
C ILE A 15 6.89 11.85 11.96
N ALA A 16 6.32 10.67 12.13
CA ALA A 16 6.75 9.71 13.13
C ALA A 16 7.23 8.43 12.44
N PHE A 17 8.34 7.86 12.94
CA PHE A 17 8.87 6.60 12.46
C PHE A 17 8.25 5.43 13.20
N THR A 18 8.00 4.35 12.46
CA THR A 18 7.42 3.11 12.97
C THR A 18 8.20 1.91 12.42
N HIS A 19 7.90 0.71 12.91
CA HIS A 19 8.53 -0.51 12.41
C HIS A 19 8.12 -0.87 10.97
N ASN A 20 6.93 -0.43 10.54
CA ASN A 20 6.37 -0.68 9.21
C ASN A 20 5.02 0.05 9.04
N ALA A 21 4.46 0.03 7.82
CA ALA A 21 3.14 0.60 7.56
C ALA A 21 2.01 0.00 8.41
N THR A 22 2.08 -1.29 8.78
CA THR A 22 1.05 -1.92 9.62
C THR A 22 0.98 -1.26 11.00
N THR A 23 2.13 -0.95 11.60
CA THR A 23 2.18 -0.22 12.88
C THR A 23 1.61 1.18 12.70
N ALA A 24 2.03 1.91 11.66
CA ALA A 24 1.53 3.25 11.37
C ALA A 24 0.01 3.27 11.18
N LEU A 25 -0.54 2.34 10.37
CA LEU A 25 -1.98 2.21 10.14
C LEU A 25 -2.77 1.90 11.42
N ASN A 26 -2.25 0.99 12.29
CA ASN A 26 -2.88 0.74 13.58
C ASN A 26 -2.91 1.99 14.46
N MET A 27 -1.80 2.74 14.52
CA MET A 27 -1.71 3.98 15.28
C MET A 27 -2.73 5.01 14.81
N VAL A 28 -2.81 5.24 13.49
CA VAL A 28 -3.76 6.19 12.90
C VAL A 28 -5.21 5.73 13.11
N LEU A 29 -5.55 4.51 12.71
CA LEU A 29 -6.93 4.01 12.78
C LEU A 29 -7.46 3.97 14.21
N LYS A 30 -6.67 3.43 15.14
CA LYS A 30 -7.09 3.27 16.54
C LYS A 30 -6.95 4.54 17.36
N GLY A 31 -6.03 5.44 16.98
CA GLY A 31 -5.91 6.75 17.62
C GLY A 31 -7.00 7.74 17.17
N LEU A 32 -7.51 7.58 15.94
CA LEU A 32 -8.51 8.47 15.36
C LEU A 32 -9.96 8.02 15.66
N LEU A 33 -10.23 6.72 15.50
CA LEU A 33 -11.60 6.17 15.52
C LEU A 33 -12.01 5.68 16.90
N GLN A 34 -13.21 6.04 17.33
CA GLN A 34 -13.81 5.61 18.59
C GLN A 34 -15.22 5.08 18.39
N LYS A 35 -15.79 4.45 19.44
CA LYS A 35 -17.16 3.94 19.43
C LYS A 35 -18.15 5.01 18.94
N GLY A 36 -18.97 4.66 17.95
CA GLY A 36 -19.96 5.53 17.34
C GLY A 36 -19.48 6.27 16.10
N ASP A 37 -18.16 6.34 15.84
CA ASP A 37 -17.62 6.84 14.57
C ASP A 37 -17.91 5.85 13.43
N HIS A 38 -17.79 6.32 12.19
CA HIS A 38 -17.91 5.51 10.99
C HIS A 38 -16.68 5.72 10.09
N VAL A 39 -16.22 4.66 9.42
CA VAL A 39 -15.12 4.68 8.46
C VAL A 39 -15.50 3.91 7.22
N ILE A 40 -15.10 4.45 6.08
CA ILE A 40 -15.18 3.76 4.78
C ILE A 40 -13.81 3.18 4.45
N ALA A 41 -13.77 1.94 4.00
CA ALA A 41 -12.57 1.26 3.50
C ALA A 41 -12.84 0.66 2.11
N THR A 42 -11.88 -0.09 1.55
CA THR A 42 -11.97 -0.56 0.17
C THR A 42 -11.68 -2.06 0.05
N ALA A 43 -12.14 -2.66 -1.03
CA ALA A 43 -11.77 -4.03 -1.39
C ALA A 43 -10.27 -4.19 -1.70
N TRP A 44 -9.54 -3.09 -1.94
CA TRP A 44 -8.09 -3.13 -2.13
C TRP A 44 -7.31 -3.24 -0.83
N ASP A 45 -7.96 -3.00 0.31
CA ASP A 45 -7.25 -2.89 1.58
C ASP A 45 -6.57 -4.20 1.98
N HIS A 46 -5.31 -4.03 2.37
CA HIS A 46 -4.51 -5.08 2.95
C HIS A 46 -4.99 -5.42 4.37
N ASN A 47 -4.69 -6.62 4.86
CA ASN A 47 -4.99 -7.02 6.25
C ASN A 47 -4.41 -6.07 7.32
N ALA A 48 -3.44 -5.24 6.97
CA ALA A 48 -2.92 -4.18 7.84
C ALA A 48 -3.96 -3.10 8.16
N VAL A 49 -4.95 -2.93 7.30
CA VAL A 49 -6.12 -2.04 7.48
C VAL A 49 -7.34 -2.85 7.93
N LEU A 50 -7.66 -3.94 7.23
CA LEU A 50 -8.90 -4.70 7.48
C LEU A 50 -8.96 -5.28 8.91
N ARG A 51 -7.87 -5.88 9.40
CA ARG A 51 -7.88 -6.48 10.74
C ARG A 51 -8.05 -5.47 11.88
N PRO A 52 -7.35 -4.31 11.88
CA PRO A 52 -7.68 -3.22 12.81
C PRO A 52 -9.13 -2.73 12.69
N LEU A 53 -9.67 -2.59 11.47
CA LEU A 53 -11.05 -2.17 11.27
C LEU A 53 -12.05 -3.19 11.81
N TYR A 54 -11.84 -4.49 11.60
CA TYR A 54 -12.69 -5.53 12.21
C TYR A 54 -12.61 -5.53 13.74
N GLN A 55 -11.46 -5.18 14.31
CA GLN A 55 -11.34 -4.99 15.76
C GLN A 55 -12.14 -3.78 16.23
N LEU A 56 -12.04 -2.65 15.54
CA LEU A 56 -12.77 -1.43 15.83
C LEU A 56 -14.28 -1.60 15.63
N GLN A 57 -14.70 -2.36 14.62
CA GLN A 57 -16.09 -2.71 14.38
C GLN A 57 -16.71 -3.46 15.57
N ARG A 58 -15.98 -4.43 16.15
CA ARG A 58 -16.40 -5.11 17.38
C ARG A 58 -16.47 -4.16 18.60
N ALA A 59 -15.71 -3.06 18.56
CA ALA A 59 -15.73 -2.02 19.59
C ALA A 59 -16.82 -0.94 19.35
N GLY A 60 -17.61 -1.08 18.28
CA GLY A 60 -18.74 -0.21 17.98
C GLY A 60 -18.46 0.92 16.98
N VAL A 61 -17.40 0.82 16.19
CA VAL A 61 -17.16 1.67 15.01
C VAL A 61 -17.94 1.11 13.82
N GLY A 62 -18.65 1.94 13.07
CA GLY A 62 -19.27 1.56 11.81
C GLY A 62 -18.19 1.40 10.73
N VAL A 63 -18.27 0.33 9.92
CA VAL A 63 -17.32 0.07 8.84
C VAL A 63 -18.07 -0.34 7.58
N ASP A 64 -17.91 0.42 6.51
CA ASP A 64 -18.37 0.08 5.17
C ASP A 64 -17.20 -0.10 4.20
N ILE A 65 -17.38 -0.97 3.21
CA ILE A 65 -16.34 -1.34 2.25
C ILE A 65 -16.84 -1.06 0.83
N ILE A 66 -16.16 -0.19 0.09
CA ILE A 66 -16.43 -0.07 -1.35
C ILE A 66 -15.81 -1.26 -2.10
N GLY A 67 -16.60 -1.84 -2.98
CA GLY A 67 -16.22 -2.99 -3.78
C GLY A 67 -15.25 -2.65 -4.92
N ALA A 68 -14.82 -3.69 -5.62
CA ALA A 68 -14.04 -3.58 -6.85
C ALA A 68 -14.69 -4.41 -7.97
N GLU A 69 -14.34 -4.09 -9.21
CA GLU A 69 -14.78 -4.81 -10.40
C GLU A 69 -14.02 -6.14 -10.55
N ALA A 70 -14.67 -7.12 -11.12
CA ALA A 70 -14.02 -8.37 -11.51
C ALA A 70 -12.96 -8.13 -12.60
N VAL A 71 -11.89 -8.90 -12.61
CA VAL A 71 -10.76 -8.87 -13.56
C VAL A 71 -9.97 -7.56 -13.54
N THR A 72 -10.61 -6.42 -13.80
CA THR A 72 -9.93 -5.11 -13.78
C THR A 72 -9.52 -4.67 -12.39
N GLY A 73 -10.25 -5.09 -11.38
CA GLY A 73 -10.05 -4.70 -9.99
C GLY A 73 -10.22 -3.19 -9.73
N ARG A 74 -10.90 -2.45 -10.61
CA ARG A 74 -11.18 -1.02 -10.36
C ARG A 74 -12.10 -0.87 -9.16
N LEU A 75 -11.81 0.13 -8.31
CA LEU A 75 -12.73 0.49 -7.22
C LEU A 75 -14.03 1.09 -7.78
N ARG A 76 -15.14 0.76 -7.14
CA ARG A 76 -16.46 1.31 -7.46
C ARG A 76 -16.65 2.66 -6.78
N TYR A 77 -15.97 3.69 -7.27
CA TYR A 77 -16.00 5.04 -6.68
C TYR A 77 -17.41 5.63 -6.58
N ASP A 78 -18.31 5.25 -7.49
CA ASP A 78 -19.72 5.70 -7.50
C ASP A 78 -20.50 5.23 -6.26
N ASP A 79 -20.00 4.22 -5.56
CA ASP A 79 -20.59 3.74 -4.32
C ASP A 79 -20.22 4.59 -3.09
N LEU A 80 -19.21 5.47 -3.18
CA LEU A 80 -18.72 6.25 -2.03
C LEU A 80 -19.82 7.06 -1.33
N ASP A 81 -20.60 7.83 -2.10
CA ASP A 81 -21.66 8.67 -1.52
C ASP A 81 -22.75 7.87 -0.81
N ARG A 82 -22.95 6.60 -1.18
CA ARG A 82 -23.96 5.72 -0.57
C ARG A 82 -23.61 5.32 0.86
N PHE A 83 -22.32 5.30 1.19
CA PHE A 83 -21.82 4.89 2.51
C PHE A 83 -21.60 6.07 3.45
N VAL A 84 -21.66 7.30 2.95
CA VAL A 84 -21.49 8.50 3.81
C VAL A 84 -22.66 8.65 4.76
N THR A 85 -22.33 8.80 6.03
CA THR A 85 -23.29 9.12 7.10
C THR A 85 -22.80 10.35 7.87
N ALA A 86 -23.64 10.92 8.72
CA ALA A 86 -23.23 12.01 9.61
C ALA A 86 -22.12 11.61 10.62
N LYS A 87 -21.85 10.32 10.75
CA LYS A 87 -20.80 9.75 11.62
C LYS A 87 -19.52 9.38 10.86
N THR A 88 -19.50 9.52 9.53
CA THR A 88 -18.35 9.18 8.72
C THR A 88 -17.20 10.13 9.01
N LYS A 89 -16.17 9.62 9.63
CA LYS A 89 -15.01 10.38 10.10
C LYS A 89 -13.80 10.22 9.19
N ALA A 90 -13.62 9.02 8.60
CA ALA A 90 -12.47 8.74 7.77
C ALA A 90 -12.82 7.87 6.55
N LEU A 91 -12.01 8.02 5.51
CA LEU A 91 -11.86 7.08 4.40
C LEU A 91 -10.43 6.51 4.46
N GLY A 92 -10.31 5.19 4.56
CA GLY A 92 -9.05 4.47 4.44
C GLY A 92 -8.95 3.81 3.07
N LEU A 93 -7.80 3.93 2.40
CA LEU A 93 -7.54 3.22 1.14
C LEU A 93 -6.04 3.08 0.85
N PRO A 94 -5.61 2.04 0.13
CA PRO A 94 -4.25 1.98 -0.39
C PRO A 94 -4.11 2.88 -1.61
N MET A 95 -2.98 3.60 -1.71
CA MET A 95 -2.66 4.42 -2.87
C MET A 95 -2.46 3.57 -4.12
N ALA A 96 -1.98 2.33 -3.95
CA ALA A 96 -1.85 1.35 -5.02
C ALA A 96 -2.16 -0.06 -4.50
N SER A 97 -2.87 -0.86 -5.32
CA SER A 97 -3.21 -2.24 -5.02
C SER A 97 -1.99 -3.14 -5.03
N ASN A 98 -1.78 -3.88 -3.95
CA ASN A 98 -0.72 -4.89 -3.84
C ASN A 98 -1.01 -6.19 -4.60
N VAL A 99 -2.18 -6.30 -5.23
CA VAL A 99 -2.59 -7.43 -6.07
C VAL A 99 -2.56 -7.05 -7.54
N THR A 100 -3.28 -6.01 -7.94
CA THR A 100 -3.43 -5.64 -9.36
C THR A 100 -2.44 -4.60 -9.85
N GLY A 101 -1.76 -3.89 -8.95
CA GLY A 101 -0.91 -2.77 -9.32
C GLY A 101 -1.67 -1.48 -9.70
N ASN A 102 -2.99 -1.50 -9.69
CA ASN A 102 -3.80 -0.32 -9.96
C ASN A 102 -3.49 0.81 -8.98
N VAL A 103 -3.48 2.05 -9.44
CA VAL A 103 -3.30 3.26 -8.64
C VAL A 103 -4.65 3.95 -8.46
N VAL A 104 -4.91 4.45 -7.26
CA VAL A 104 -6.14 5.16 -6.92
C VAL A 104 -6.24 6.50 -7.67
N ARG A 105 -7.45 6.99 -7.91
CA ARG A 105 -7.71 8.35 -8.41
C ARG A 105 -7.55 9.36 -7.28
N LEU A 106 -6.30 9.55 -6.86
CA LEU A 106 -6.01 10.24 -5.60
C LEU A 106 -6.55 11.67 -5.56
N ASP A 107 -6.44 12.43 -6.65
CA ASP A 107 -6.89 13.83 -6.67
C ASP A 107 -8.42 13.94 -6.55
N GLU A 108 -9.16 13.06 -7.25
CA GLU A 108 -10.62 12.98 -7.14
C GLU A 108 -11.04 12.63 -5.68
N ILE A 109 -10.33 11.69 -5.05
CA ILE A 109 -10.60 11.27 -3.68
C ILE A 109 -10.24 12.35 -2.66
N LYS A 110 -9.11 13.05 -2.83
CA LYS A 110 -8.73 14.19 -1.98
C LYS A 110 -9.80 15.28 -2.01
N GLU A 111 -10.28 15.62 -3.20
CA GLU A 111 -11.32 16.62 -3.38
C GLU A 111 -12.65 16.17 -2.75
N TRP A 112 -13.05 14.92 -3.01
CA TRP A 112 -14.25 14.34 -2.40
C TRP A 112 -14.19 14.35 -0.87
N CYS A 113 -13.08 13.93 -0.28
CA CYS A 113 -12.87 13.95 1.18
C CYS A 113 -12.94 15.37 1.74
N ARG A 114 -12.34 16.35 1.04
CA ARG A 114 -12.36 17.75 1.45
C ARG A 114 -13.78 18.30 1.47
N HIS A 115 -14.57 18.05 0.43
CA HIS A 115 -15.98 18.47 0.35
C HIS A 115 -16.86 17.86 1.44
N LYS A 116 -16.59 16.63 1.84
CA LYS A 116 -17.37 15.91 2.86
C LYS A 116 -16.86 16.14 4.29
N GLY A 117 -15.70 16.78 4.46
CA GLY A 117 -15.05 16.91 5.77
C GLY A 117 -14.55 15.58 6.34
N ILE A 118 -14.20 14.62 5.45
CA ILE A 118 -13.76 13.27 5.81
C ILE A 118 -12.24 13.20 5.82
N PHE A 119 -11.66 12.61 6.85
CA PHE A 119 -10.22 12.44 7.00
C PHE A 119 -9.71 11.31 6.11
N LEU A 120 -8.78 11.62 5.20
CA LEU A 120 -8.22 10.65 4.26
C LEU A 120 -7.00 9.96 4.86
N ILE A 121 -7.07 8.64 5.05
CA ILE A 121 -5.97 7.77 5.48
C ILE A 121 -5.48 6.97 4.28
N VAL A 122 -4.22 7.16 3.90
CA VAL A 122 -3.63 6.49 2.73
C VAL A 122 -2.58 5.47 3.17
N ASP A 123 -2.80 4.20 2.80
CA ASP A 123 -1.76 3.17 2.85
C ASP A 123 -0.84 3.32 1.64
N GLY A 124 0.33 3.91 1.87
CA GLY A 124 1.38 4.13 0.88
C GLY A 124 2.35 2.94 0.70
N ALA A 125 2.09 1.79 1.32
CA ALA A 125 3.03 0.68 1.35
C ALA A 125 3.44 0.14 -0.04
N GLN A 126 2.62 0.32 -1.07
CA GLN A 126 2.95 -0.05 -2.46
C GLN A 126 3.32 1.14 -3.33
N ALA A 127 3.02 2.35 -2.89
CA ALA A 127 3.22 3.57 -3.66
C ALA A 127 4.53 4.28 -3.31
N ALA A 128 4.89 4.32 -2.02
CA ALA A 128 6.10 4.99 -1.55
C ALA A 128 7.35 4.40 -2.21
N GLY A 129 8.03 5.20 -3.03
CA GLY A 129 9.20 4.81 -3.80
C GLY A 129 8.91 4.20 -5.18
N ALA A 130 7.65 3.83 -5.50
CA ALA A 130 7.24 3.33 -6.81
C ALA A 130 6.58 4.41 -7.68
N ILE A 131 5.87 5.36 -7.06
CA ILE A 131 5.29 6.52 -7.72
C ILE A 131 5.53 7.77 -6.87
N PRO A 132 5.51 8.98 -7.47
CA PRO A 132 5.62 10.22 -6.72
C PRO A 132 4.48 10.36 -5.71
N VAL A 133 4.82 10.83 -4.53
CA VAL A 133 3.88 11.19 -3.47
C VAL A 133 4.09 12.66 -3.13
N ASP A 134 3.03 13.44 -3.22
CA ASP A 134 3.04 14.86 -2.89
C ASP A 134 1.98 15.16 -1.82
N LEU A 135 2.45 15.60 -0.65
CA LEU A 135 1.62 15.95 0.49
C LEU A 135 1.43 17.48 0.61
N SER A 136 1.97 18.28 -0.31
CA SER A 136 1.97 19.75 -0.19
C SER A 136 0.58 20.38 -0.23
N ASP A 137 -0.41 19.71 -0.85
CA ASP A 137 -1.79 20.20 -0.96
C ASP A 137 -2.68 19.87 0.26
N GLU A 138 -2.12 19.19 1.26
CA GLU A 138 -2.79 18.81 2.52
C GLU A 138 -4.09 17.98 2.35
N GLY A 139 -4.32 17.44 1.16
CA GLY A 139 -5.51 16.63 0.86
C GLY A 139 -5.49 15.25 1.52
N ILE A 140 -4.30 14.75 1.88
CA ILE A 140 -4.12 13.49 2.62
C ILE A 140 -4.01 13.79 4.11
N GLY A 141 -4.87 13.22 4.92
CA GLY A 141 -4.84 13.39 6.38
C GLY A 141 -3.69 12.62 7.04
N ALA A 142 -3.50 11.36 6.63
CA ALA A 142 -2.37 10.53 7.08
C ALA A 142 -1.88 9.65 5.93
N PHE A 143 -0.57 9.65 5.68
CA PHE A 143 0.11 8.80 4.72
C PHE A 143 1.03 7.82 5.46
N CYS A 144 0.68 6.53 5.45
CA CYS A 144 1.42 5.47 6.13
C CYS A 144 2.33 4.73 5.14
N PHE A 145 3.62 4.55 5.47
CA PHE A 145 4.58 3.93 4.57
C PHE A 145 5.45 2.87 5.24
N THR A 146 6.10 2.04 4.43
CA THR A 146 7.08 1.02 4.88
C THR A 146 8.38 1.17 4.12
N GLY A 147 9.51 1.00 4.81
CA GLY A 147 10.82 1.24 4.24
C GLY A 147 11.34 0.12 3.34
N HIS A 148 10.95 -1.14 3.59
CA HIS A 148 11.55 -2.33 2.99
C HIS A 148 10.96 -2.77 1.63
N LYS A 149 10.03 -1.99 1.06
CA LYS A 149 9.50 -2.22 -0.28
C LYS A 149 10.20 -1.30 -1.29
N SER A 150 9.43 -0.55 -2.08
CA SER A 150 9.98 0.30 -3.14
C SER A 150 10.78 1.52 -2.63
N LEU A 151 10.82 1.77 -1.33
CA LEU A 151 11.78 2.70 -0.73
C LEU A 151 13.18 2.10 -0.56
N TYR A 152 13.36 0.78 -0.75
CA TYR A 152 14.63 0.03 -0.65
C TYR A 152 15.38 0.19 0.68
N GLY A 153 14.71 0.63 1.73
CA GLY A 153 15.24 0.71 3.08
C GLY A 153 15.26 -0.62 3.81
N PRO A 154 15.88 -0.68 4.99
CA PRO A 154 15.94 -1.88 5.80
C PRO A 154 14.55 -2.34 6.28
N GLY A 155 14.41 -3.65 6.52
CA GLY A 155 13.29 -4.20 7.28
C GLY A 155 13.19 -3.60 8.68
N GLY A 156 11.99 -3.53 9.25
CA GLY A 156 11.78 -2.90 10.56
C GLY A 156 11.81 -1.36 10.52
N THR A 157 11.55 -0.77 9.35
CA THR A 157 11.40 0.68 9.15
C THR A 157 10.12 1.01 8.40
N GLY A 158 9.52 2.13 8.76
CA GLY A 158 8.35 2.72 8.16
C GLY A 158 8.01 4.01 8.90
N GLY A 159 6.84 4.54 8.65
CA GLY A 159 6.40 5.75 9.32
C GLY A 159 5.04 6.22 8.85
N VAL A 160 4.65 7.35 9.41
CA VAL A 160 3.47 8.10 9.02
C VAL A 160 3.84 9.57 8.85
N CYS A 161 3.34 10.17 7.77
CA CYS A 161 3.20 11.61 7.65
C CYS A 161 1.73 11.92 7.97
N ILE A 162 1.47 12.68 9.02
CA ILE A 162 0.11 12.99 9.49
C ILE A 162 -0.07 14.49 9.68
N ARG A 163 -1.21 15.02 9.30
CA ARG A 163 -1.54 16.42 9.55
C ARG A 163 -1.63 16.70 11.05
N ASN A 164 -1.07 17.82 11.48
CA ASN A 164 -0.98 18.20 12.88
C ASN A 164 -2.28 18.82 13.46
N ASP A 165 -3.28 19.07 12.62
CA ASP A 165 -4.60 19.59 13.01
C ASP A 165 -5.57 18.51 13.50
N VAL A 166 -5.15 17.24 13.53
CA VAL A 166 -6.03 16.10 13.84
C VAL A 166 -5.90 15.67 15.29
N PRO A 167 -6.99 15.64 16.05
CA PRO A 167 -7.00 15.12 17.42
C PRO A 167 -6.87 13.59 17.40
N ILE A 168 -5.65 13.09 17.47
CA ILE A 168 -5.36 11.66 17.54
C ILE A 168 -4.92 11.28 18.95
N GLN A 169 -5.33 10.10 19.41
CA GLN A 169 -4.92 9.55 20.71
C GLN A 169 -3.70 8.65 20.56
N PRO A 170 -2.81 8.57 21.55
CA PRO A 170 -1.68 7.66 21.53
C PRO A 170 -2.20 6.21 21.47
N TYR A 171 -1.66 5.44 20.53
CA TYR A 171 -1.95 4.01 20.41
C TYR A 171 -1.12 3.17 21.37
N MET A 172 0.11 3.56 21.59
CA MET A 172 1.09 2.90 22.45
C MET A 172 1.65 3.90 23.44
N THR A 173 1.85 3.48 24.68
CA THR A 173 2.42 4.30 25.73
C THR A 173 3.71 3.66 26.24
N GLY A 174 4.69 4.48 26.60
CA GLY A 174 5.99 4.02 27.11
C GLY A 174 6.98 5.14 27.28
N GLY A 175 8.23 4.79 27.56
CA GLY A 175 9.29 5.79 27.68
C GLY A 175 9.61 6.42 26.32
N ASP A 176 9.79 7.74 26.33
CA ASP A 176 10.13 8.56 25.15
C ASP A 176 11.45 9.33 25.34
N GLY A 177 12.09 9.18 26.50
CA GLY A 177 13.31 9.88 26.87
C GLY A 177 13.11 11.32 27.38
N VAL A 178 11.86 11.81 27.38
CA VAL A 178 11.48 13.14 27.89
C VAL A 178 10.31 12.98 28.89
N GLN A 179 9.96 14.04 29.61
CA GLN A 179 8.81 14.10 30.53
C GLN A 179 8.69 12.90 31.50
N SER A 180 9.80 12.39 32.04
CA SER A 180 9.89 11.16 32.86
C SER A 180 8.94 11.12 34.06
N PHE A 181 8.46 12.23 34.58
CA PHE A 181 7.52 12.31 35.68
C PHE A 181 6.04 12.40 35.24
N SER A 182 5.78 12.55 33.94
CA SER A 182 4.41 12.52 33.41
C SER A 182 3.83 11.10 33.54
N LYS A 183 2.57 11.00 33.93
CA LYS A 183 1.84 9.73 33.99
C LYS A 183 1.17 9.40 32.64
N GLU A 184 1.18 10.32 31.69
CA GLU A 184 0.55 10.18 30.38
C GLU A 184 1.61 10.25 29.28
N GLN A 185 1.32 9.63 28.14
CA GLN A 185 2.13 9.77 26.93
C GLN A 185 2.09 11.24 26.47
N PRO A 186 3.23 11.80 26.00
CA PRO A 186 3.23 13.11 25.37
C PRO A 186 2.20 13.20 24.25
N ARG A 187 1.58 14.37 24.14
CA ARG A 187 0.62 14.63 23.04
C ARG A 187 1.25 15.37 21.87
N ASP A 188 2.48 15.77 22.03
CA ASP A 188 3.25 16.45 20.99
C ASP A 188 3.96 15.44 20.10
N PHE A 189 4.03 15.73 18.81
CA PHE A 189 4.79 14.93 17.87
C PHE A 189 6.30 15.18 18.03
N PRO A 190 7.15 14.17 17.75
CA PRO A 190 6.79 12.78 17.39
C PRO A 190 6.47 11.87 18.59
N GLY A 191 6.63 12.37 19.85
CA GLY A 191 6.47 11.61 21.09
C GLY A 191 5.12 10.90 21.22
N LEU A 192 4.07 11.49 20.63
CA LEU A 192 2.72 10.88 20.57
C LEU A 192 2.74 9.47 19.94
N PHE A 193 3.62 9.24 18.96
CA PHE A 193 3.70 7.98 18.20
C PHE A 193 4.99 7.19 18.43
N GLU A 194 6.04 7.83 18.97
CA GLU A 194 7.37 7.23 19.14
C GLU A 194 7.61 6.82 20.59
N ALA A 195 6.87 5.86 21.10
CA ALA A 195 7.14 5.25 22.40
C ALA A 195 8.23 4.19 22.28
N GLY A 196 9.23 4.26 23.17
CA GLY A 196 10.39 3.36 23.20
C GLY A 196 11.56 3.85 22.33
N THR A 197 12.69 3.14 22.42
CA THR A 197 13.89 3.46 21.66
C THR A 197 13.69 3.21 20.17
N ALA A 198 13.86 4.23 19.36
CA ALA A 198 13.73 4.13 17.91
C ALA A 198 14.84 3.27 17.27
N ASN A 199 14.54 2.62 16.15
CA ASN A 199 15.52 1.90 15.32
C ASN A 199 16.40 2.90 14.53
N VAL A 200 17.31 3.58 15.23
CA VAL A 200 18.15 4.66 14.66
C VAL A 200 18.96 4.18 13.47
N ALA A 201 19.57 2.98 13.54
CA ALA A 201 20.34 2.40 12.44
C ALA A 201 19.47 2.14 11.21
N GLY A 202 18.28 1.58 11.40
CA GLY A 202 17.32 1.35 10.32
C GLY A 202 16.82 2.65 9.69
N ILE A 203 16.52 3.67 10.50
CA ILE A 203 16.08 4.99 10.04
C ILE A 203 17.18 5.67 9.22
N ALA A 204 18.44 5.56 9.63
CA ALA A 204 19.58 6.08 8.87
C ALA A 204 19.72 5.36 7.51
N GLY A 205 19.55 4.01 7.48
CA GLY A 205 19.51 3.23 6.26
C GLY A 205 18.35 3.61 5.33
N LEU A 206 17.15 3.84 5.88
CA LEU A 206 16.00 4.34 5.13
C LEU A 206 16.27 5.72 4.53
N ALA A 207 16.90 6.62 5.30
CA ALA A 207 17.28 7.93 4.81
C ALA A 207 18.26 7.87 3.62
N ALA A 208 19.25 6.96 3.68
CA ALA A 208 20.17 6.73 2.58
C ALA A 208 19.47 6.16 1.33
N ALA A 209 18.50 5.25 1.53
CA ALA A 209 17.69 4.68 0.44
C ALA A 209 16.80 5.74 -0.23
N MET A 210 16.16 6.61 0.53
CA MET A 210 15.39 7.74 0.00
C MET A 210 16.28 8.70 -0.79
N ALA A 211 17.48 9.02 -0.29
CA ALA A 211 18.45 9.87 -1.00
C ALA A 211 18.90 9.22 -2.33
N TYR A 212 19.10 7.90 -2.34
CA TYR A 212 19.40 7.15 -3.55
C TYR A 212 18.28 7.26 -4.61
N LEU A 213 17.01 7.10 -4.20
CA LEU A 213 15.86 7.24 -5.09
C LEU A 213 15.75 8.67 -5.65
N GLN A 214 15.93 9.69 -4.81
CA GLN A 214 15.96 11.08 -5.25
C GLN A 214 17.08 11.34 -6.26
N GLY A 215 18.27 10.82 -6.02
CA GLY A 215 19.40 10.93 -6.94
C GLY A 215 19.17 10.24 -8.28
N ARG A 216 18.34 9.19 -8.33
CA ARG A 216 17.93 8.55 -9.59
C ARG A 216 16.81 9.31 -10.30
N GLY A 217 16.03 10.10 -9.58
CA GLY A 217 14.84 10.79 -10.06
C GLY A 217 13.62 9.86 -10.16
N MET A 218 12.56 10.18 -9.41
CA MET A 218 11.35 9.37 -9.37
C MET A 218 10.70 9.17 -10.74
N GLU A 219 10.72 10.17 -11.61
CA GLU A 219 10.18 10.06 -12.98
C GLU A 219 10.93 9.01 -13.81
N ASN A 220 12.26 8.89 -13.66
CA ASN A 220 13.07 7.90 -14.36
C ASN A 220 12.75 6.48 -13.85
N ILE A 221 12.51 6.34 -12.55
CA ILE A 221 12.11 5.08 -11.92
C ILE A 221 10.77 4.64 -12.47
N VAL A 222 9.76 5.50 -12.38
CA VAL A 222 8.40 5.23 -12.90
C VAL A 222 8.43 4.84 -14.37
N ARG A 223 9.16 5.61 -15.20
CA ARG A 223 9.27 5.31 -16.63
C ARG A 223 9.88 3.94 -16.90
N LYS A 224 10.97 3.58 -16.21
CA LYS A 224 11.60 2.27 -16.34
C LYS A 224 10.66 1.14 -15.93
N GLU A 225 10.03 1.28 -14.77
CA GLU A 225 9.14 0.25 -14.23
C GLU A 225 7.86 0.09 -15.06
N ASP A 226 7.31 1.17 -15.61
CA ASP A 226 6.19 1.12 -16.57
C ASP A 226 6.60 0.43 -17.88
N GLU A 227 7.78 0.77 -18.44
CA GLU A 227 8.30 0.11 -19.64
C GLU A 227 8.43 -1.42 -19.45
N LEU A 228 9.03 -1.86 -18.34
CA LEU A 228 9.19 -3.28 -18.02
C LEU A 228 7.82 -3.96 -17.85
N SER A 229 6.89 -3.30 -17.16
CA SER A 229 5.54 -3.80 -16.94
C SER A 229 4.78 -3.97 -18.25
N ARG A 230 4.92 -3.02 -19.19
CA ARG A 230 4.28 -3.08 -20.52
C ARG A 230 4.86 -4.20 -21.38
N ILE A 231 6.19 -4.35 -21.42
CA ILE A 231 6.85 -5.46 -22.14
C ILE A 231 6.31 -6.80 -21.63
N PHE A 232 6.22 -6.96 -20.32
CA PHE A 232 5.70 -8.18 -19.71
C PHE A 232 4.23 -8.42 -20.06
N TYR A 233 3.38 -7.40 -19.87
CA TYR A 233 1.96 -7.49 -20.20
C TYR A 233 1.69 -7.81 -21.67
N ASP A 234 2.41 -7.16 -22.58
CA ASP A 234 2.26 -7.39 -24.02
C ASP A 234 2.71 -8.81 -24.45
N GLY A 235 3.70 -9.36 -23.74
CA GLY A 235 4.07 -10.77 -23.88
C GLY A 235 2.96 -11.71 -23.37
N LEU A 236 2.44 -11.43 -22.18
CA LEU A 236 1.37 -12.23 -21.56
C LEU A 236 0.08 -12.31 -22.39
N LYS A 237 -0.29 -11.21 -23.07
CA LYS A 237 -1.47 -11.18 -23.94
C LYS A 237 -1.44 -12.18 -25.09
N LYS A 238 -0.26 -12.68 -25.46
CA LYS A 238 -0.10 -13.70 -26.52
C LYS A 238 -0.36 -15.12 -26.03
N LEU A 239 -0.51 -15.30 -24.71
CA LEU A 239 -0.67 -16.59 -24.03
C LEU A 239 -2.14 -16.72 -23.59
N ASP A 240 -2.96 -17.39 -24.38
CA ASP A 240 -4.43 -17.50 -24.21
C ASP A 240 -4.86 -18.30 -22.97
N TYR A 241 -3.95 -19.05 -22.38
CA TYR A 241 -4.12 -19.79 -21.13
C TYR A 241 -3.74 -18.97 -19.88
N ILE A 242 -3.34 -17.71 -20.03
CA ILE A 242 -3.03 -16.81 -18.92
C ILE A 242 -4.11 -15.75 -18.76
N THR A 243 -4.61 -15.62 -17.54
CA THR A 243 -5.46 -14.50 -17.14
C THR A 243 -4.65 -13.49 -16.38
N VAL A 244 -4.58 -12.24 -16.85
CA VAL A 244 -3.90 -11.12 -16.18
C VAL A 244 -4.93 -10.23 -15.53
N TYR A 245 -4.70 -9.85 -14.26
CA TYR A 245 -5.59 -8.99 -13.49
C TYR A 245 -5.08 -7.55 -13.45
N GLY A 246 -6.02 -6.61 -13.41
CA GLY A 246 -5.73 -5.18 -13.27
C GLY A 246 -6.19 -4.34 -14.44
N ASP A 247 -6.25 -3.03 -14.21
CA ASP A 247 -6.57 -2.03 -15.23
C ASP A 247 -5.30 -1.55 -15.93
N TRP A 248 -5.12 -1.93 -17.19
CA TRP A 248 -3.96 -1.58 -18.01
C TRP A 248 -4.14 -0.29 -18.83
N THR A 249 -5.26 0.39 -18.65
CA THR A 249 -5.55 1.67 -19.33
C THR A 249 -5.09 2.90 -18.55
N ARG A 250 -4.65 2.72 -17.28
CA ARG A 250 -4.26 3.78 -16.36
C ARG A 250 -2.85 3.56 -15.81
N GLN A 251 -2.34 4.57 -15.09
CA GLN A 251 -1.11 4.46 -14.32
C GLN A 251 -1.18 3.30 -13.32
N ARG A 252 -0.06 2.64 -13.11
CA ARG A 252 0.06 1.50 -12.21
C ARG A 252 1.44 1.43 -11.57
N VAL A 253 1.54 0.70 -10.47
CA VAL A 253 2.83 0.29 -9.90
C VAL A 253 3.28 -1.04 -10.55
N PRO A 254 4.59 -1.39 -10.50
CA PRO A 254 5.13 -2.56 -11.18
C PRO A 254 4.80 -3.89 -10.48
N VAL A 255 3.51 -4.09 -10.22
CA VAL A 255 2.92 -5.28 -9.61
C VAL A 255 1.94 -5.89 -10.60
N ILE A 256 2.15 -7.16 -10.97
CA ILE A 256 1.36 -7.86 -11.98
C ILE A 256 0.95 -9.22 -11.44
N SER A 257 -0.36 -9.41 -11.27
CA SER A 257 -0.93 -10.70 -10.87
C SER A 257 -1.57 -11.40 -12.05
N LEU A 258 -1.34 -12.70 -12.12
CA LEU A 258 -1.87 -13.56 -13.16
C LEU A 258 -2.26 -14.94 -12.62
N ASN A 259 -3.05 -15.67 -13.39
CA ASN A 259 -3.28 -17.10 -13.20
C ASN A 259 -3.06 -17.85 -14.51
N VAL A 260 -2.55 -19.07 -14.41
CA VAL A 260 -2.42 -20.02 -15.50
C VAL A 260 -3.62 -20.97 -15.43
N LYS A 261 -4.33 -21.14 -16.55
CA LYS A 261 -5.51 -22.01 -16.62
C LYS A 261 -5.14 -23.44 -16.22
N GLY A 262 -5.94 -24.02 -15.34
CA GLY A 262 -5.77 -25.43 -14.91
C GLY A 262 -4.61 -25.68 -13.93
N ILE A 263 -3.82 -24.67 -13.56
CA ILE A 263 -2.71 -24.83 -12.61
C ILE A 263 -2.91 -23.89 -11.42
N GLU A 264 -2.79 -24.41 -10.20
CA GLU A 264 -2.88 -23.64 -8.97
C GLU A 264 -1.72 -22.63 -8.87
N SER A 265 -1.99 -21.45 -8.30
CA SER A 265 -1.00 -20.35 -8.22
C SER A 265 0.27 -20.73 -7.46
N THR A 266 0.17 -21.56 -6.43
CA THR A 266 1.31 -22.09 -5.67
C THR A 266 2.18 -22.98 -6.53
N THR A 267 1.57 -23.91 -7.29
CA THR A 267 2.28 -24.80 -8.21
C THR A 267 3.03 -24.03 -9.30
N VAL A 268 2.40 -23.00 -9.89
CA VAL A 268 3.06 -22.13 -10.87
C VAL A 268 4.30 -21.45 -10.26
N SER A 269 4.16 -20.89 -9.06
CA SER A 269 5.27 -20.23 -8.34
C SER A 269 6.42 -21.20 -8.05
N ASP A 270 6.08 -22.42 -7.63
CA ASP A 270 7.07 -23.45 -7.33
C ASP A 270 7.83 -23.91 -8.58
N ILE A 271 7.14 -24.10 -9.71
CA ILE A 271 7.79 -24.44 -10.99
C ILE A 271 8.70 -23.30 -11.44
N LEU A 272 8.25 -22.05 -11.39
CA LEU A 272 9.03 -20.88 -11.77
C LEU A 272 10.32 -20.79 -10.94
N TRP A 273 10.23 -21.06 -9.65
CA TRP A 273 11.41 -21.07 -8.78
C TRP A 273 12.34 -22.25 -9.03
N GLN A 274 11.81 -23.47 -9.05
CA GLN A 274 12.64 -24.69 -9.10
C GLN A 274 13.29 -24.92 -10.45
N GLN A 275 12.61 -24.55 -11.56
CA GLN A 275 13.11 -24.83 -12.91
C GLN A 275 13.74 -23.63 -13.60
N TYR A 276 13.38 -22.40 -13.19
CA TYR A 276 13.80 -21.18 -13.87
C TYR A 276 14.45 -20.15 -12.96
N GLU A 277 14.56 -20.43 -11.64
CA GLU A 277 15.10 -19.50 -10.62
C GLU A 277 14.36 -18.14 -10.58
N ILE A 278 13.06 -18.14 -10.94
CA ILE A 278 12.23 -16.94 -10.94
C ILE A 278 11.40 -16.91 -9.67
N ALA A 279 11.75 -15.99 -8.76
CA ALA A 279 11.04 -15.76 -7.52
C ALA A 279 9.75 -14.96 -7.77
N THR A 280 8.61 -15.57 -7.43
CA THR A 280 7.29 -14.93 -7.45
C THR A 280 6.59 -15.12 -6.12
N ARG A 281 5.51 -14.42 -5.90
CA ARG A 281 4.65 -14.66 -4.74
C ARG A 281 3.30 -15.20 -5.17
N SER A 282 2.92 -16.36 -4.62
CA SER A 282 1.61 -16.99 -4.84
C SER A 282 0.59 -16.67 -3.74
N ALA A 283 -0.62 -17.15 -3.89
CA ALA A 283 -1.75 -17.11 -2.98
C ALA A 283 -2.42 -15.72 -2.81
N PHE A 284 -2.74 -15.30 -1.57
CA PHE A 284 -3.77 -14.26 -1.32
C PHE A 284 -3.21 -12.87 -0.97
N HIS A 285 -1.90 -12.68 -0.96
CA HIS A 285 -1.21 -11.39 -0.77
C HIS A 285 -1.71 -10.54 0.41
N CYS A 286 -2.38 -11.15 1.40
CA CYS A 286 -3.03 -10.47 2.53
C CYS A 286 -4.10 -9.44 2.13
N ALA A 287 -4.76 -9.62 0.98
CA ALA A 287 -5.84 -8.76 0.47
C ALA A 287 -7.09 -9.59 0.13
N PRO A 288 -7.79 -10.17 1.14
CA PRO A 288 -8.86 -11.15 0.92
C PRO A 288 -10.00 -10.60 0.09
N LEU A 289 -10.47 -9.38 0.36
CA LEU A 289 -11.60 -8.77 -0.33
C LEU A 289 -11.28 -8.50 -1.82
N MET A 290 -10.02 -8.24 -2.14
CA MET A 290 -9.59 -8.10 -3.52
C MET A 290 -9.69 -9.44 -4.27
N HIS A 291 -9.29 -10.54 -3.64
CA HIS A 291 -9.41 -11.87 -4.23
C HIS A 291 -10.87 -12.31 -4.37
N GLU A 292 -11.76 -11.91 -3.46
CA GLU A 292 -13.21 -12.09 -3.59
C GLU A 292 -13.74 -11.33 -4.82
N ALA A 293 -13.38 -10.05 -4.97
CA ALA A 293 -13.81 -9.23 -6.09
C ALA A 293 -13.30 -9.75 -7.44
N LEU A 294 -12.05 -10.23 -7.50
CA LEU A 294 -11.45 -10.81 -8.71
C LEU A 294 -11.93 -12.25 -9.03
N GLY A 295 -12.69 -12.90 -8.14
CA GLY A 295 -13.07 -14.29 -8.28
C GLY A 295 -11.92 -15.29 -8.07
N THR A 296 -10.85 -14.87 -7.40
CA THR A 296 -9.64 -15.67 -7.14
C THR A 296 -9.50 -16.14 -5.69
N ALA A 297 -10.57 -16.03 -4.90
CA ALA A 297 -10.57 -16.37 -3.47
C ALA A 297 -10.24 -17.85 -3.19
N ARG A 298 -10.39 -18.75 -4.17
CA ARG A 298 -10.06 -20.18 -4.02
C ARG A 298 -8.58 -20.46 -4.19
N GLN A 299 -7.93 -19.89 -5.22
CA GLN A 299 -6.56 -20.24 -5.63
C GLN A 299 -5.55 -19.09 -5.46
N GLY A 300 -6.01 -17.87 -5.20
CA GLY A 300 -5.14 -16.70 -5.20
C GLY A 300 -4.63 -16.33 -6.60
N THR A 301 -3.47 -15.71 -6.67
CA THR A 301 -2.80 -15.36 -7.93
C THR A 301 -1.29 -15.56 -7.80
N VAL A 302 -0.59 -15.71 -8.91
CA VAL A 302 0.85 -15.55 -9.00
C VAL A 302 1.16 -14.09 -9.26
N ARG A 303 1.98 -13.48 -8.40
CA ARG A 303 2.33 -12.06 -8.49
C ARG A 303 3.79 -11.87 -8.81
N PHE A 304 4.04 -11.16 -9.89
CA PHE A 304 5.33 -10.62 -10.27
C PHE A 304 5.46 -9.18 -9.75
N SER A 305 6.65 -8.79 -9.38
CA SER A 305 6.96 -7.42 -8.96
C SER A 305 8.31 -7.03 -9.53
N PHE A 306 8.36 -5.89 -10.20
CA PHE A 306 9.59 -5.36 -10.79
C PHE A 306 10.12 -4.20 -9.95
N SER A 307 11.36 -3.81 -10.24
CA SER A 307 12.05 -2.76 -9.50
C SER A 307 13.03 -2.02 -10.39
N VAL A 308 13.67 -0.98 -9.86
CA VAL A 308 14.75 -0.26 -10.54
C VAL A 308 15.93 -1.17 -10.91
N PHE A 309 16.07 -2.31 -10.26
CA PHE A 309 17.15 -3.27 -10.51
C PHE A 309 16.79 -4.29 -11.59
N THR A 310 15.50 -4.51 -11.88
CA THR A 310 15.03 -5.44 -12.91
C THR A 310 15.50 -5.00 -14.29
N GLN A 311 15.94 -5.97 -15.09
CA GLN A 311 16.42 -5.77 -16.46
C GLN A 311 15.42 -6.34 -17.48
N LYS A 312 15.49 -5.90 -18.74
CA LYS A 312 14.63 -6.44 -19.82
C LYS A 312 14.84 -7.95 -20.03
N ASN A 313 16.06 -8.44 -19.82
CA ASN A 313 16.35 -9.88 -19.91
C ASN A 313 15.62 -10.70 -18.86
N ASP A 314 15.42 -10.15 -17.64
CA ASP A 314 14.64 -10.82 -16.59
C ASP A 314 13.17 -10.96 -17.02
N ILE A 315 12.64 -9.93 -17.69
CA ILE A 315 11.26 -9.94 -18.23
C ILE A 315 11.11 -11.00 -19.32
N HIS A 316 12.07 -11.07 -20.25
CA HIS A 316 12.06 -12.08 -21.33
C HIS A 316 12.18 -13.49 -20.75
N ALA A 317 13.09 -13.72 -19.80
CA ALA A 317 13.23 -14.99 -19.12
C ALA A 317 11.93 -15.44 -18.43
N ALA A 318 11.22 -14.50 -17.80
CA ALA A 318 9.93 -14.78 -17.16
C ALA A 318 8.84 -15.13 -18.20
N LEU A 319 8.79 -14.44 -19.34
CA LEU A 319 7.86 -14.77 -20.44
C LEU A 319 8.16 -16.14 -21.04
N ASP A 320 9.42 -16.44 -21.32
CA ASP A 320 9.86 -17.73 -21.85
C ASP A 320 9.51 -18.88 -20.89
N ALA A 321 9.69 -18.67 -19.59
CA ALA A 321 9.30 -19.65 -18.58
C ALA A 321 7.79 -19.89 -18.55
N LEU A 322 7.00 -18.80 -18.59
CA LEU A 322 5.54 -18.90 -18.63
C LEU A 322 5.05 -19.61 -19.92
N GLU A 323 5.65 -19.33 -21.08
CA GLU A 323 5.30 -20.00 -22.33
C GLU A 323 5.54 -21.51 -22.25
N LYS A 324 6.63 -21.93 -21.61
CA LYS A 324 6.94 -23.37 -21.43
C LYS A 324 5.95 -24.09 -20.53
N LEU A 325 5.22 -23.37 -19.63
CA LEU A 325 4.16 -23.97 -18.80
C LEU A 325 2.99 -24.52 -19.63
N GLN A 326 2.81 -24.03 -20.87
CA GLN A 326 1.78 -24.56 -21.77
C GLN A 326 1.90 -26.07 -21.99
N LYS A 327 3.12 -26.60 -21.94
CA LYS A 327 3.38 -28.05 -22.09
C LYS A 327 2.84 -28.89 -20.93
N LEU A 328 2.45 -28.25 -19.84
CA LEU A 328 1.89 -28.89 -18.63
C LEU A 328 0.35 -28.86 -18.62
N LEU A 329 -0.28 -28.18 -19.59
CA LEU A 329 -1.72 -28.12 -19.81
C LEU A 329 -2.19 -29.24 -20.73
#